data_718cade1643e040c3781808a731a88d3
#
_entry.id   718cade1643e040c3781808a731a88d3
#
_cell.length_a   1.000
_cell.length_b   1.000
_cell.length_c   1.000
_cell.angle_alpha   90.00
_cell.angle_beta   90.00
_cell.angle_gamma   90.00
#
_symmetry.space_group_name_H-M   'P 1'
#
loop_
_entity.id
_entity.type
_entity.pdbx_description
1 polymer ?
#
loop_
_entity_poly.entity_id
_entity_poly.type
_entity_poly.pdbx_seq_one_letter_code
_entity_poly.pdbx_strand_id
1 'polypeptide(L)'
;MSNKLKTFTNGIIKENPVLVLVLGTCPAIATSTSVLNALGMGMAATFVLFGSNIVISLLRNIIPNKVRIPCFIVVIAGFVSVVQLLLQAYAQSLYQSLGIFLPLIVVNCIILGRAEMFASKNNVLDSALDGLGMGLGFTLALFCMATIREILGSGTWCGITLTANLFDPIAIMKLTPGGFLVYGVLIAIMNKFAKHKPKKKLDCAACGACAGGCSG
;
A
#
# COMPACT_ATOMS: atom_id res chain seq x y z
N MET A 1 9.80 25.80 -2.14
CA MET A 1 10.48 24.49 -2.10
C MET A 1 10.18 23.69 -0.82
N SER A 2 9.97 24.31 0.32
CA SER A 2 9.70 23.64 1.62
C SER A 2 8.42 22.77 1.66
N ASN A 3 7.32 23.17 0.98
CA ASN A 3 6.07 22.43 1.00
C ASN A 3 6.13 21.08 0.26
N LYS A 4 6.88 20.97 -0.84
CA LYS A 4 6.97 19.76 -1.66
C LYS A 4 7.74 18.65 -0.96
N LEU A 5 8.83 19.00 -0.28
CA LEU A 5 9.61 18.06 0.55
C LEU A 5 8.80 17.56 1.74
N LYS A 6 7.93 18.40 2.29
CA LYS A 6 7.05 18.08 3.40
C LYS A 6 5.95 17.09 2.99
N THR A 7 5.43 17.20 1.78
CA THR A 7 4.47 16.23 1.20
C THR A 7 5.10 14.85 1.04
N PHE A 8 6.32 14.80 0.50
CA PHE A 8 7.06 13.56 0.34
C PHE A 8 7.37 12.86 1.68
N THR A 9 7.92 13.60 2.65
CA THR A 9 8.27 13.03 3.97
C THR A 9 7.04 12.65 4.80
N ASN A 10 5.93 13.39 4.65
CA ASN A 10 4.68 13.05 5.33
C ASN A 10 4.12 11.71 4.84
N GLY A 11 4.23 11.39 3.55
CA GLY A 11 3.78 10.12 2.97
C GLY A 11 4.53 8.92 3.53
N ILE A 12 5.81 9.07 3.86
CA ILE A 12 6.63 7.95 4.35
C ILE A 12 6.36 7.63 5.82
N ILE A 13 6.27 8.64 6.69
CA ILE A 13 6.27 8.44 8.16
C ILE A 13 4.93 8.78 8.79
N LYS A 14 4.38 9.98 8.50
CA LYS A 14 3.17 10.48 9.18
C LYS A 14 1.87 9.94 8.60
N GLU A 15 1.84 9.70 7.30
CA GLU A 15 0.70 9.19 6.55
C GLU A 15 1.03 7.86 5.87
N ASN A 16 1.78 6.99 6.55
CA ASN A 16 2.08 5.67 6.01
C ASN A 16 0.78 4.96 5.63
N PRO A 17 0.62 4.55 4.34
CA PRO A 17 -0.64 4.03 3.85
C PRO A 17 -1.08 2.75 4.55
N VAL A 18 -0.13 1.88 4.87
CA VAL A 18 -0.44 0.58 5.48
C VAL A 18 -0.61 0.69 6.99
N LEU A 19 0.34 1.34 7.67
CA LEU A 19 0.41 1.33 9.13
C LEU A 19 -0.47 2.39 9.80
N VAL A 20 -0.74 3.52 9.12
CA VAL A 20 -1.54 4.62 9.67
C VAL A 20 -2.93 4.68 9.04
N LEU A 21 -3.03 4.58 7.72
CA LEU A 21 -4.30 4.64 7.01
C LEU A 21 -5.00 3.27 6.92
N VAL A 22 -4.29 2.18 7.23
CA VAL A 22 -4.79 0.78 7.14
C VAL A 22 -5.32 0.45 5.74
N LEU A 23 -4.68 1.03 4.71
CA LEU A 23 -4.99 0.80 3.31
C LEU A 23 -3.97 -0.17 2.69
N GLY A 24 -4.39 -0.95 1.67
CA GLY A 24 -3.52 -1.88 0.96
C GLY A 24 -3.11 -3.11 1.75
N THR A 25 -3.91 -3.54 2.70
CA THR A 25 -3.66 -4.71 3.54
C THR A 25 -3.71 -6.02 2.74
N CYS A 26 -4.59 -6.11 1.71
CA CYS A 26 -4.75 -7.33 0.93
C CYS A 26 -3.44 -7.79 0.25
N PRO A 27 -2.77 -6.98 -0.59
CA PRO A 27 -1.49 -7.37 -1.15
C PRO A 27 -0.39 -7.48 -0.08
N ALA A 28 -0.46 -6.68 1.00
CA ALA A 28 0.51 -6.73 2.07
C ALA A 28 0.52 -8.09 2.79
N ILE A 29 -0.63 -8.65 3.10
CA ILE A 29 -0.74 -9.97 3.74
C ILE A 29 -0.39 -11.09 2.77
N ALA A 30 -0.79 -10.97 1.51
CA ALA A 30 -0.60 -12.00 0.50
C ALA A 30 0.87 -12.18 0.09
N THR A 31 1.62 -11.09 -0.09
CA THR A 31 2.99 -11.11 -0.62
C THR A 31 4.09 -11.09 0.43
N SER A 32 3.78 -10.81 1.70
CA SER A 32 4.76 -10.69 2.78
C SER A 32 5.29 -12.03 3.33
N THR A 33 5.14 -13.12 2.60
CA THR A 33 5.71 -14.43 2.96
C THR A 33 7.20 -14.55 2.68
N SER A 34 7.72 -13.72 1.76
CA SER A 34 9.14 -13.63 1.41
C SER A 34 9.53 -12.17 1.20
N VAL A 35 10.72 -11.80 1.68
CA VAL A 35 11.25 -10.43 1.54
C VAL A 35 11.45 -10.05 0.08
N LEU A 36 11.93 -10.96 -0.77
CA LEU A 36 12.12 -10.71 -2.19
C LEU A 36 10.79 -10.43 -2.90
N ASN A 37 9.76 -11.21 -2.62
CA ASN A 37 8.43 -10.99 -3.19
C ASN A 37 7.81 -9.67 -2.69
N ALA A 38 8.00 -9.34 -1.41
CA ALA A 38 7.52 -8.09 -0.83
C ALA A 38 8.19 -6.86 -1.47
N LEU A 39 9.51 -6.91 -1.70
CA LEU A 39 10.24 -5.85 -2.40
C LEU A 39 9.79 -5.71 -3.85
N GLY A 40 9.69 -6.84 -4.58
CA GLY A 40 9.22 -6.83 -5.97
C GLY A 40 7.81 -6.23 -6.10
N MET A 41 6.90 -6.62 -5.21
CA MET A 41 5.53 -6.09 -5.17
C MET A 41 5.51 -4.60 -4.79
N GLY A 42 6.32 -4.19 -3.82
CA GLY A 42 6.45 -2.80 -3.39
C GLY A 42 6.95 -1.89 -4.51
N MET A 43 7.98 -2.32 -5.23
CA MET A 43 8.51 -1.57 -6.39
C MET A 43 7.50 -1.50 -7.54
N ALA A 44 6.84 -2.61 -7.87
CA ALA A 44 5.79 -2.65 -8.89
C ALA A 44 4.63 -1.71 -8.55
N ALA A 45 4.14 -1.77 -7.30
CA ALA A 45 3.08 -0.89 -6.83
C ALA A 45 3.49 0.60 -6.83
N THR A 46 4.74 0.91 -6.45
CA THR A 46 5.28 2.28 -6.50
C THR A 46 5.32 2.82 -7.91
N PHE A 47 5.78 2.02 -8.86
CA PHE A 47 5.82 2.41 -10.28
C PHE A 47 4.42 2.66 -10.85
N VAL A 48 3.47 1.75 -10.58
CA VAL A 48 2.08 1.90 -11.00
C VAL A 48 1.44 3.13 -10.36
N LEU A 49 1.66 3.34 -9.05
CA LEU A 49 1.13 4.50 -8.32
C LEU A 49 1.66 5.82 -8.88
N PHE A 50 2.94 5.88 -9.15
CA PHE A 50 3.59 7.05 -9.77
C PHE A 50 3.02 7.34 -11.15
N GLY A 51 3.01 6.34 -12.04
CA GLY A 51 2.52 6.48 -13.41
C GLY A 51 1.03 6.81 -13.48
N SER A 52 0.21 6.10 -12.72
CA SER A 52 -1.24 6.32 -12.69
C SER A 52 -1.61 7.70 -12.15
N ASN A 53 -0.95 8.18 -11.09
CA ASN A 53 -1.20 9.51 -10.53
C ASN A 53 -0.88 10.63 -11.53
N ILE A 54 0.18 10.49 -12.33
CA ILE A 54 0.52 11.45 -13.39
C ILE A 54 -0.59 11.49 -14.45
N VAL A 55 -0.97 10.33 -14.98
CA VAL A 55 -1.97 10.24 -16.05
C VAL A 55 -3.34 10.69 -15.56
N ILE A 56 -3.76 10.29 -14.38
CA ILE A 56 -5.05 10.68 -13.79
C ILE A 56 -5.10 12.19 -13.54
N SER A 57 -4.01 12.78 -13.05
CA SER A 57 -3.94 14.23 -12.85
C SER A 57 -3.99 15.00 -14.18
N LEU A 58 -3.46 14.42 -15.25
CA LEU A 58 -3.52 15.01 -16.61
C LEU A 58 -4.96 14.91 -17.17
N LEU A 59 -5.60 13.77 -16.99
CA LEU A 59 -6.95 13.49 -17.52
C LEU A 59 -8.07 14.10 -16.66
N ARG A 60 -7.79 14.67 -15.50
CA ARG A 60 -8.80 15.13 -14.53
C ARG A 60 -9.85 16.08 -15.11
N ASN A 61 -9.49 16.89 -16.12
CA ASN A 61 -10.39 17.87 -16.73
C ASN A 61 -11.30 17.27 -17.81
N ILE A 62 -10.98 16.05 -18.29
CA ILE A 62 -11.71 15.36 -19.37
C ILE A 62 -12.73 14.39 -18.79
N ILE A 63 -12.43 13.81 -17.63
CA ILE A 63 -13.25 12.74 -17.03
C ILE A 63 -14.42 13.35 -16.24
N PRO A 64 -15.68 13.06 -16.62
CA PRO A 64 -16.86 13.52 -15.89
C PRO A 64 -16.96 12.80 -14.54
N ASN A 65 -17.48 13.49 -13.51
CA ASN A 65 -17.58 12.99 -12.15
C ASN A 65 -18.35 11.67 -12.00
N LYS A 66 -19.31 11.39 -12.90
CA LYS A 66 -20.17 10.20 -12.83
C LYS A 66 -19.43 8.89 -13.16
N VAL A 67 -18.37 8.94 -13.99
CA VAL A 67 -17.63 7.75 -14.47
C VAL A 67 -16.16 7.77 -14.04
N ARG A 68 -15.82 8.53 -13.01
CA ARG A 68 -14.44 8.75 -12.58
C ARG A 68 -13.75 7.45 -12.11
N ILE A 69 -14.40 6.69 -11.23
CA ILE A 69 -13.82 5.46 -10.66
C ILE A 69 -13.55 4.39 -11.74
N PRO A 70 -14.49 4.05 -12.65
CA PRO A 70 -14.20 3.11 -13.72
C PRO A 70 -13.05 3.54 -14.64
N CYS A 71 -12.95 4.84 -14.96
CA CYS A 71 -11.85 5.35 -15.77
C CYS A 71 -10.48 5.19 -15.07
N PHE A 72 -10.42 5.42 -13.77
CA PHE A 72 -9.18 5.23 -13.01
C PHE A 72 -8.75 3.77 -13.00
N ILE A 73 -9.68 2.83 -12.83
CA ILE A 73 -9.40 1.40 -12.87
C ILE A 73 -8.80 1.00 -14.22
N VAL A 74 -9.34 1.50 -15.34
CA VAL A 74 -8.81 1.21 -16.68
C VAL A 74 -7.38 1.73 -16.86
N VAL A 75 -7.11 2.96 -16.42
CA VAL A 75 -5.75 3.53 -16.47
C VAL A 75 -4.77 2.71 -15.63
N ILE A 76 -5.13 2.37 -14.39
CA ILE A 76 -4.30 1.57 -13.50
C ILE A 76 -4.06 0.19 -14.09
N ALA A 77 -5.09 -0.45 -14.66
CA ALA A 77 -4.99 -1.75 -15.31
C ALA A 77 -4.01 -1.72 -16.49
N GLY A 78 -4.02 -0.65 -17.28
CA GLY A 78 -3.05 -0.45 -18.36
C GLY A 78 -1.61 -0.44 -17.84
N PHE A 79 -1.33 0.32 -16.79
CA PHE A 79 0.01 0.34 -16.16
C PHE A 79 0.40 -1.02 -15.57
N VAL A 80 -0.52 -1.72 -14.91
CA VAL A 80 -0.25 -3.05 -14.36
C VAL A 80 0.06 -4.04 -15.47
N SER A 81 -0.63 -3.99 -16.61
CA SER A 81 -0.31 -4.83 -17.77
C SER A 81 1.09 -4.57 -18.30
N VAL A 82 1.52 -3.31 -18.39
CA VAL A 82 2.90 -2.95 -18.77
C VAL A 82 3.91 -3.53 -17.79
N VAL A 83 3.69 -3.38 -16.49
CA VAL A 83 4.56 -3.94 -15.44
C VAL A 83 4.61 -5.46 -15.54
N GLN A 84 3.48 -6.11 -15.79
CA GLN A 84 3.40 -7.56 -15.96
C GLN A 84 4.25 -8.05 -17.12
N LEU A 85 4.18 -7.40 -18.28
CA LEU A 85 5.00 -7.70 -19.45
C LEU A 85 6.50 -7.46 -19.19
N LEU A 86 6.85 -6.37 -18.49
CA LEU A 86 8.23 -6.09 -18.10
C LEU A 86 8.80 -7.16 -17.15
N LEU A 87 8.04 -7.56 -16.14
CA LEU A 87 8.45 -8.64 -15.22
C LEU A 87 8.58 -9.97 -15.94
N GLN A 88 7.71 -10.27 -16.88
CA GLN A 88 7.78 -11.48 -17.70
C GLN A 88 9.04 -11.49 -18.58
N ALA A 89 9.46 -10.33 -19.10
CA ALA A 89 10.64 -10.21 -19.97
C ALA A 89 11.97 -10.27 -19.20
N TYR A 90 12.04 -9.58 -18.05
CA TYR A 90 13.31 -9.38 -17.33
C TYR A 90 13.48 -10.23 -16.07
N ALA A 91 12.39 -10.62 -15.41
CA ALA A 91 12.44 -11.31 -14.12
C ALA A 91 11.45 -12.47 -14.05
N GLN A 92 11.69 -13.51 -14.87
CA GLN A 92 10.80 -14.66 -14.97
C GLN A 92 10.58 -15.39 -13.64
N SER A 93 11.60 -15.47 -12.79
CA SER A 93 11.51 -16.07 -11.45
C SER A 93 10.55 -15.29 -10.52
N LEU A 94 10.64 -13.96 -10.53
CA LEU A 94 9.73 -13.07 -9.81
C LEU A 94 8.30 -13.10 -10.39
N TYR A 95 8.17 -13.21 -11.71
CA TYR A 95 6.89 -13.31 -12.38
C TYR A 95 6.12 -14.57 -11.98
N GLN A 96 6.79 -15.73 -11.86
CA GLN A 96 6.16 -16.97 -11.41
C GLN A 96 5.61 -16.87 -9.97
N SER A 97 6.30 -16.14 -9.10
CA SER A 97 5.88 -15.95 -7.70
C SER A 97 4.84 -14.86 -7.52
N LEU A 98 4.92 -13.77 -8.27
CA LEU A 98 4.10 -12.56 -8.11
C LEU A 98 2.96 -12.45 -9.12
N GLY A 99 2.97 -13.20 -10.23
CA GLY A 99 2.02 -13.05 -11.32
C GLY A 99 0.56 -13.16 -10.91
N ILE A 100 0.24 -14.03 -9.95
CA ILE A 100 -1.12 -14.19 -9.40
C ILE A 100 -1.54 -12.96 -8.58
N PHE A 101 -0.58 -12.25 -7.97
CA PHE A 101 -0.85 -11.11 -7.09
C PHE A 101 -0.81 -9.75 -7.82
N LEU A 102 -0.26 -9.69 -9.04
CA LEU A 102 -0.22 -8.46 -9.83
C LEU A 102 -1.61 -7.85 -10.10
N PRO A 103 -2.66 -8.62 -10.42
CA PRO A 103 -3.99 -8.07 -10.57
C PRO A 103 -4.55 -7.39 -9.31
N LEU A 104 -4.07 -7.78 -8.12
CA LEU A 104 -4.44 -7.12 -6.86
C LEU A 104 -3.96 -5.66 -6.80
N ILE A 105 -2.95 -5.28 -7.59
CA ILE A 105 -2.49 -3.89 -7.69
C ILE A 105 -3.58 -3.02 -8.32
N VAL A 106 -4.34 -3.53 -9.29
CA VAL A 106 -5.40 -2.78 -9.99
C VAL A 106 -6.48 -2.30 -9.02
N VAL A 107 -6.90 -3.18 -8.10
CA VAL A 107 -7.95 -2.89 -7.11
C VAL A 107 -7.38 -2.45 -5.75
N ASN A 108 -6.10 -2.12 -5.70
CA ASN A 108 -5.43 -1.72 -4.46
C ASN A 108 -6.02 -0.41 -3.93
N CYS A 109 -6.50 -0.47 -2.68
CA CYS A 109 -7.14 0.67 -2.00
C CYS A 109 -6.21 1.89 -1.89
N ILE A 110 -4.88 1.71 -1.84
CA ILE A 110 -3.92 2.82 -1.82
C ILE A 110 -3.96 3.55 -3.14
N ILE A 111 -3.84 2.83 -4.25
CA ILE A 111 -3.73 3.42 -5.59
C ILE A 111 -5.03 4.11 -5.95
N LEU A 112 -6.15 3.42 -5.77
CA LEU A 112 -7.47 3.96 -6.06
C LEU A 112 -7.82 5.14 -5.14
N GLY A 113 -7.51 5.01 -3.85
CA GLY A 113 -7.76 6.06 -2.86
C GLY A 113 -6.94 7.33 -3.13
N ARG A 114 -5.66 7.20 -3.51
CA ARG A 114 -4.83 8.38 -3.85
C ARG A 114 -5.20 8.99 -5.20
N ALA A 115 -5.59 8.16 -6.17
CA ALA A 115 -6.13 8.63 -7.44
C ALA A 115 -7.35 9.54 -7.24
N GLU A 116 -8.30 9.10 -6.41
CA GLU A 116 -9.55 9.85 -6.15
C GLU A 116 -9.34 11.04 -5.20
N MET A 117 -8.64 10.85 -4.08
CA MET A 117 -8.50 11.89 -3.05
C MET A 117 -7.48 12.97 -3.41
N PHE A 118 -6.40 12.63 -4.10
CA PHE A 118 -5.28 13.50 -4.32
C PHE A 118 -5.04 13.84 -5.80
N ALA A 119 -4.82 12.85 -6.66
CA ALA A 119 -4.43 13.07 -8.05
C ALA A 119 -5.52 13.79 -8.87
N SER A 120 -6.78 13.52 -8.58
CA SER A 120 -7.92 14.18 -9.24
C SER A 120 -8.08 15.66 -8.89
N LYS A 121 -7.45 16.14 -7.81
CA LYS A 121 -7.63 17.51 -7.29
C LYS A 121 -6.39 18.38 -7.39
N ASN A 122 -5.20 17.78 -7.43
CA ASN A 122 -3.92 18.47 -7.39
C ASN A 122 -3.20 18.51 -8.75
N ASN A 123 -2.13 19.31 -8.81
CA ASN A 123 -1.28 19.41 -9.98
C ASN A 123 -0.47 18.13 -10.22
N VAL A 124 -0.05 17.91 -11.47
CA VAL A 124 0.71 16.72 -11.90
C VAL A 124 1.98 16.50 -11.08
N LEU A 125 2.75 17.55 -10.81
CA LEU A 125 4.00 17.45 -10.04
C LEU A 125 3.77 17.05 -8.58
N ASP A 126 2.76 17.61 -7.94
CA ASP A 126 2.44 17.31 -6.55
C ASP A 126 1.88 15.87 -6.44
N SER A 127 1.09 15.45 -7.43
CA SER A 127 0.55 14.08 -7.52
C SER A 127 1.64 13.03 -7.76
N ALA A 128 2.67 13.36 -8.55
CA ALA A 128 3.82 12.49 -8.78
C ALA A 128 4.66 12.31 -7.51
N LEU A 129 4.97 13.40 -6.79
CA LEU A 129 5.72 13.36 -5.54
C LEU A 129 4.97 12.61 -4.43
N ASP A 130 3.66 12.80 -4.36
CA ASP A 130 2.81 12.07 -3.43
C ASP A 130 2.79 10.57 -3.74
N GLY A 131 2.67 10.19 -5.01
CA GLY A 131 2.73 8.81 -5.46
C GLY A 131 4.04 8.11 -5.07
N LEU A 132 5.18 8.80 -5.26
CA LEU A 132 6.48 8.28 -4.83
C LEU A 132 6.57 8.14 -3.31
N GLY A 133 6.14 9.15 -2.55
CA GLY A 133 6.18 9.12 -1.08
C GLY A 133 5.33 7.99 -0.51
N MET A 134 4.11 7.84 -1.01
CA MET A 134 3.21 6.76 -0.59
C MET A 134 3.68 5.38 -1.04
N GLY A 135 4.21 5.24 -2.25
CA GLY A 135 4.76 3.99 -2.76
C GLY A 135 5.96 3.52 -1.94
N LEU A 136 6.88 4.41 -1.61
CA LEU A 136 8.00 4.09 -0.73
C LEU A 136 7.54 3.74 0.70
N GLY A 137 6.55 4.45 1.24
CA GLY A 137 5.93 4.12 2.52
C GLY A 137 5.30 2.73 2.53
N PHE A 138 4.63 2.36 1.43
CA PHE A 138 4.07 1.02 1.23
C PHE A 138 5.16 -0.06 1.16
N THR A 139 6.21 0.17 0.39
CA THR A 139 7.35 -0.76 0.25
C THR A 139 8.05 -0.98 1.58
N LEU A 140 8.25 0.08 2.37
CA LEU A 140 8.86 -0.01 3.70
C LEU A 140 8.00 -0.85 4.66
N ALA A 141 6.69 -0.63 4.66
CA ALA A 141 5.76 -1.41 5.49
C ALA A 141 5.74 -2.90 5.09
N LEU A 142 5.73 -3.18 3.78
CA LEU A 142 5.86 -4.55 3.25
C LEU A 142 7.16 -5.21 3.67
N PHE A 143 8.28 -4.50 3.57
CA PHE A 143 9.59 -4.99 3.96
C PHE A 143 9.64 -5.36 5.45
N CYS A 144 9.17 -4.48 6.34
CA CYS A 144 9.10 -4.76 7.77
C CYS A 144 8.25 -5.99 8.07
N MET A 145 7.09 -6.09 7.43
CA MET A 145 6.15 -7.20 7.64
C MET A 145 6.72 -8.53 7.12
N ALA A 146 7.33 -8.51 5.93
CA ALA A 146 7.95 -9.68 5.32
C ALA A 146 9.16 -10.17 6.13
N THR A 147 9.99 -9.27 6.63
CA THR A 147 11.15 -9.61 7.46
C THR A 147 10.71 -10.37 8.72
N ILE A 148 9.72 -9.89 9.43
CA ILE A 148 9.20 -10.56 10.64
C ILE A 148 8.62 -11.94 10.29
N ARG A 149 7.81 -12.02 9.23
CA ARG A 149 7.17 -13.27 8.81
C ARG A 149 8.15 -14.30 8.26
N GLU A 150 9.16 -13.87 7.52
CA GLU A 150 10.17 -14.77 6.96
C GLU A 150 11.08 -15.33 8.05
N ILE A 151 11.51 -14.51 9.02
CA ILE A 151 12.31 -14.95 10.14
C ILE A 151 11.55 -15.94 11.04
N LEU A 152 10.31 -15.64 11.40
CA LEU A 152 9.50 -16.48 12.28
C LEU A 152 8.93 -17.73 11.58
N GLY A 153 8.58 -17.61 10.29
CA GLY A 153 7.91 -18.68 9.53
C GLY A 153 8.85 -19.65 8.82
N SER A 154 10.01 -19.19 8.38
CA SER A 154 10.97 -20.00 7.63
C SER A 154 12.34 -20.13 8.32
N GLY A 155 12.67 -19.24 9.27
CA GLY A 155 14.01 -19.15 9.81
C GLY A 155 15.06 -18.72 8.79
N THR A 156 14.61 -18.19 7.63
CA THR A 156 15.46 -17.68 6.56
C THR A 156 15.28 -16.18 6.43
N TRP A 157 16.29 -15.49 5.98
CA TRP A 157 16.22 -14.08 5.61
C TRP A 157 16.87 -13.87 4.24
N CYS A 158 16.11 -13.42 3.26
CA CYS A 158 16.55 -13.30 1.86
C CYS A 158 17.18 -14.59 1.27
N GLY A 159 16.69 -15.78 1.68
CA GLY A 159 17.24 -17.05 1.22
C GLY A 159 18.45 -17.57 2.02
N ILE A 160 18.96 -16.82 3.00
CA ILE A 160 20.05 -17.25 3.89
C ILE A 160 19.43 -17.84 5.15
N THR A 161 19.82 -19.07 5.51
CA THR A 161 19.35 -19.74 6.73
C THR A 161 19.99 -19.09 7.95
N LEU A 162 19.22 -18.29 8.71
CA LEU A 162 19.69 -17.64 9.93
C LEU A 162 19.33 -18.43 11.19
N THR A 163 18.11 -18.95 11.26
CA THR A 163 17.55 -19.50 12.50
C THR A 163 17.04 -20.93 12.34
N ALA A 164 17.22 -21.55 11.16
CA ALA A 164 16.71 -22.90 10.88
C ALA A 164 17.28 -23.98 11.84
N ASN A 165 18.41 -23.73 12.49
CA ASN A 165 19.02 -24.64 13.47
C ASN A 165 18.64 -24.33 14.92
N LEU A 166 17.93 -23.23 15.20
CA LEU A 166 17.67 -22.79 16.57
C LEU A 166 16.19 -23.01 16.97
N PHE A 167 15.25 -22.92 16.05
CA PHE A 167 13.81 -23.12 16.29
C PHE A 167 13.16 -23.82 15.10
N ASP A 168 12.22 -24.72 15.39
CA ASP A 168 11.34 -25.30 14.37
C ASP A 168 10.48 -24.18 13.76
N PRO A 169 10.42 -24.07 12.41
CA PRO A 169 9.66 -23.01 11.75
C PRO A 169 8.17 -23.11 12.09
N ILE A 170 7.61 -22.02 12.59
CA ILE A 170 6.19 -21.95 12.95
C ILE A 170 5.36 -21.79 11.66
N ALA A 171 4.87 -22.91 11.12
CA ALA A 171 4.13 -22.96 9.86
C ALA A 171 2.90 -22.00 9.83
N ILE A 172 2.26 -21.75 10.98
CA ILE A 172 1.12 -20.82 11.11
C ILE A 172 1.49 -19.39 10.70
N MET A 173 2.74 -18.96 10.89
CA MET A 173 3.19 -17.62 10.50
C MET A 173 3.25 -17.42 8.98
N LYS A 174 3.41 -18.48 8.18
CA LYS A 174 3.33 -18.41 6.71
C LYS A 174 1.89 -18.30 6.21
N LEU A 175 0.93 -18.85 6.96
CA LEU A 175 -0.47 -18.78 6.62
C LEU A 175 -1.05 -17.38 6.84
N THR A 176 -2.22 -17.13 6.25
CA THR A 176 -2.94 -15.85 6.35
C THR A 176 -3.18 -15.38 7.80
N PRO A 177 -3.57 -16.25 8.77
CA PRO A 177 -3.77 -15.83 10.16
C PRO A 177 -2.52 -15.23 10.80
N GLY A 178 -1.33 -15.81 10.52
CA GLY A 178 -0.05 -15.24 10.97
C GLY A 178 0.23 -13.86 10.40
N GLY A 179 -0.17 -13.62 9.14
CA GLY A 179 -0.09 -12.29 8.53
C GLY A 179 -0.89 -11.23 9.28
N PHE A 180 -2.13 -11.53 9.67
CA PHE A 180 -2.97 -10.62 10.45
C PHE A 180 -2.41 -10.37 11.85
N LEU A 181 -1.88 -11.40 12.50
CA LEU A 181 -1.26 -11.27 13.82
C LEU A 181 -0.05 -10.31 13.77
N VAL A 182 0.88 -10.54 12.84
CA VAL A 182 2.05 -9.68 12.67
C VAL A 182 1.64 -8.25 12.32
N TYR A 183 0.64 -8.09 11.46
CA TYR A 183 0.11 -6.77 11.08
C TYR A 183 -0.49 -6.04 12.29
N GLY A 184 -1.29 -6.72 13.12
CA GLY A 184 -1.86 -6.15 14.34
C GLY A 184 -0.78 -5.71 15.35
N VAL A 185 0.27 -6.52 15.53
CA VAL A 185 1.41 -6.18 16.39
C VAL A 185 2.17 -4.96 15.85
N LEU A 186 2.41 -4.88 14.55
CA LEU A 186 3.07 -3.73 13.93
C LEU A 186 2.28 -2.43 14.12
N ILE A 187 0.95 -2.47 13.92
CA ILE A 187 0.08 -1.31 14.18
C ILE A 187 0.14 -0.90 15.65
N ALA A 188 0.11 -1.86 16.58
CA ALA A 188 0.18 -1.58 18.02
C ALA A 188 1.50 -0.90 18.39
N ILE A 189 2.63 -1.39 17.84
CA ILE A 189 3.96 -0.81 18.03
C ILE A 189 4.01 0.60 17.45
N MET A 190 3.53 0.81 16.23
CA MET A 190 3.50 2.13 15.59
C MET A 190 2.66 3.13 16.37
N ASN A 191 1.50 2.73 16.87
CA ASN A 191 0.63 3.59 17.69
C ASN A 191 1.27 3.94 19.03
N LYS A 192 2.09 3.06 19.60
CA LYS A 192 2.83 3.32 20.85
C LYS A 192 3.97 4.32 20.64
N PHE A 193 4.68 4.21 19.51
CA PHE A 193 5.82 5.09 19.18
C PHE A 193 5.41 6.39 18.51
N ALA A 194 4.44 6.37 17.63
CA ALA A 194 3.79 7.57 17.16
C ALA A 194 2.97 8.11 18.34
N LYS A 195 3.43 9.13 19.05
CA LYS A 195 2.62 9.95 19.94
C LYS A 195 1.53 10.64 19.11
N HIS A 196 0.58 9.84 18.63
CA HIS A 196 -0.55 10.34 17.87
C HIS A 196 -1.49 11.02 18.87
N LYS A 197 -1.47 12.35 18.90
CA LYS A 197 -2.57 13.11 19.49
C LYS A 197 -3.83 12.60 18.80
N PRO A 198 -4.82 12.08 19.55
CA PRO A 198 -6.06 11.65 18.92
C PRO A 198 -6.60 12.84 18.13
N LYS A 199 -6.74 12.67 16.81
CA LYS A 199 -7.43 13.67 15.98
C LYS A 199 -8.77 13.90 16.66
N LYS A 200 -9.10 15.17 16.89
CA LYS A 200 -10.38 15.64 17.43
C LYS A 200 -11.49 14.69 17.02
N LYS A 201 -12.25 14.19 17.98
CA LYS A 201 -13.51 13.49 17.72
C LYS A 201 -14.21 14.23 16.61
N LEU A 202 -14.53 13.57 15.50
CA LEU A 202 -15.48 14.12 14.55
C LEU A 202 -16.74 14.39 15.37
N ASP A 203 -17.03 15.67 15.61
CA ASP A 203 -18.31 16.05 16.16
C ASP A 203 -19.37 15.54 15.20
N CYS A 204 -20.25 14.66 15.69
CA CYS A 204 -21.39 14.14 14.92
C CYS A 204 -22.30 15.25 14.39
N ALA A 205 -22.12 16.48 14.83
CA ALA A 205 -22.81 17.68 14.34
C ALA A 205 -22.47 18.06 12.89
N ALA A 206 -21.35 17.56 12.31
CA ALA A 206 -20.98 17.84 10.92
C ALA A 206 -21.56 16.83 9.90
N CYS A 207 -22.11 15.70 10.35
CA CYS A 207 -22.84 14.76 9.50
C CYS A 207 -24.33 15.10 9.52
N GLY A 208 -24.80 15.96 8.60
CA GLY A 208 -26.21 16.28 8.40
C GLY A 208 -27.13 15.08 8.05
N ALA A 209 -26.60 13.85 8.08
CA ALA A 209 -27.35 12.62 7.83
C ALA A 209 -27.97 11.99 9.09
N CYS A 210 -27.62 12.45 10.31
CA CYS A 210 -28.14 11.92 11.56
C CYS A 210 -29.21 12.81 12.22
N ALA A 211 -29.79 13.77 11.50
CA ALA A 211 -30.83 14.67 12.03
C ALA A 211 -32.24 14.04 12.07
N GLY A 212 -32.37 12.74 11.94
CA GLY A 212 -33.63 12.02 11.99
C GLY A 212 -33.56 10.82 12.92
N GLY A 213 -33.85 10.99 14.22
CA GLY A 213 -34.24 9.88 15.07
C GLY A 213 -33.32 9.51 16.24
N CYS A 214 -33.40 10.32 17.30
CA CYS A 214 -33.22 9.87 18.68
C CYS A 214 -34.22 10.61 19.53
N SER A 215 -35.49 10.19 19.45
CA SER A 215 -36.53 10.36 20.46
C SER A 215 -36.95 8.99 20.92
N GLY A 216 -36.53 8.56 22.11
CA GLY A 216 -36.88 7.33 22.74
C GLY A 216 -35.94 7.02 23.89
#